data_8f10684b972408a8b69d1076538de2a8
#
_entry.id   8f10684b972408a8b69d1076538de2a8
#
_cell.length_a   1.000
_cell.length_b   1.000
_cell.length_c   1.000
_cell.angle_alpha   90.00
_cell.angle_beta   90.00
_cell.angle_gamma   90.00
#
_symmetry.space_group_name_H-M   'P 1'
#
loop_
_entity.id
_entity.type
_entity.pdbx_description
1 polymer ?
#
loop_
_entity_poly.entity_id
_entity_poly.type
_entity_poly.pdbx_seq_one_letter_code
_entity_poly.pdbx_strand_id
1 'polypeptide(L)'
;QTYNQIPKEENDLFVRLKEVRLDLAKKQGIPAFYIFSDKSLREMALQKPKTQAEFLNISGVGQAKLKSYGQIMLAAIKNYLKEDAD
;
A
#
# COMPACT_ATOMS: atom_id res chain seq x y z
N GLN A 1 -0.27 1.92 -21.93
CA GLN A 1 -0.13 2.53 -20.66
C GLN A 1 -0.20 1.53 -19.53
N THR A 2 0.60 1.78 -18.52
CA THR A 2 0.74 0.87 -17.41
C THR A 2 -0.57 0.63 -16.67
N TYR A 3 -1.38 1.67 -16.54
CA TYR A 3 -2.65 1.56 -15.82
C TYR A 3 -3.60 0.55 -16.42
N ASN A 4 -3.58 0.41 -17.74
CA ASN A 4 -4.50 -0.48 -18.40
C ASN A 4 -4.20 -1.94 -18.19
N GLN A 5 -3.04 -2.25 -17.63
CA GLN A 5 -2.62 -3.62 -17.37
C GLN A 5 -3.03 -4.08 -15.97
N ILE A 6 -3.49 -3.17 -15.11
CA ILE A 6 -3.90 -3.50 -13.74
C ILE A 6 -5.41 -3.63 -13.72
N PRO A 7 -5.94 -4.77 -13.22
CA PRO A 7 -7.39 -4.90 -13.07
C PRO A 7 -7.95 -3.75 -12.26
N LYS A 8 -9.19 -3.38 -12.53
CA LYS A 8 -9.81 -2.21 -11.91
C LYS A 8 -9.74 -2.27 -10.38
N GLU A 9 -10.02 -3.44 -9.81
CA GLU A 9 -10.04 -3.58 -8.35
C GLU A 9 -8.68 -3.27 -7.75
N GLU A 10 -7.61 -3.83 -8.33
CA GLU A 10 -6.26 -3.58 -7.84
C GLU A 10 -5.87 -2.13 -8.08
N ASN A 11 -6.33 -1.54 -9.18
CA ASN A 11 -6.04 -0.14 -9.43
C ASN A 11 -6.71 0.76 -8.41
N ASP A 12 -7.94 0.46 -8.00
CA ASP A 12 -8.63 1.24 -6.99
C ASP A 12 -7.89 1.18 -5.65
N LEU A 13 -7.43 0.00 -5.27
CA LEU A 13 -6.66 -0.14 -4.05
C LEU A 13 -5.31 0.59 -4.17
N PHE A 14 -4.67 0.50 -5.33
CA PHE A 14 -3.42 1.22 -5.58
C PHE A 14 -3.59 2.71 -5.34
N VAL A 15 -4.67 3.29 -5.89
CA VAL A 15 -4.95 4.72 -5.70
C VAL A 15 -5.16 5.03 -4.23
N ARG A 16 -5.91 4.20 -3.52
CA ARG A 16 -6.13 4.40 -2.09
C ARG A 16 -4.82 4.36 -1.31
N LEU A 17 -3.96 3.41 -1.63
CA LEU A 17 -2.67 3.31 -0.95
C LEU A 17 -1.77 4.50 -1.23
N LYS A 18 -1.86 5.06 -2.45
CA LYS A 18 -1.12 6.28 -2.77
C LYS A 18 -1.60 7.45 -1.92
N GLU A 19 -2.89 7.54 -1.67
CA GLU A 19 -3.43 8.60 -0.81
C GLU A 19 -2.92 8.46 0.62
N VAL A 20 -2.90 7.25 1.14
CA VAL A 20 -2.38 6.99 2.48
C VAL A 20 -0.90 7.38 2.55
N ARG A 21 -0.13 6.96 1.55
CA ARG A 21 1.29 7.30 1.46
C ARG A 21 1.51 8.81 1.43
N LEU A 22 0.70 9.51 0.66
CA LEU A 22 0.82 10.96 0.55
C LEU A 22 0.58 11.64 1.90
N ASP A 23 -0.44 11.18 2.63
CA ASP A 23 -0.72 11.69 3.97
C ASP A 23 0.46 11.50 4.89
N LEU A 24 1.05 10.30 4.89
CA LEU A 24 2.19 10.00 5.74
C LEU A 24 3.38 10.89 5.37
N ALA A 25 3.61 11.08 4.08
CA ALA A 25 4.72 11.90 3.62
C ALA A 25 4.54 13.35 4.03
N LYS A 26 3.33 13.88 3.90
CA LYS A 26 3.04 15.25 4.31
C LYS A 26 3.27 15.45 5.80
N LYS A 27 2.83 14.50 6.61
CA LYS A 27 3.01 14.62 8.05
C LYS A 27 4.47 14.61 8.46
N GLN A 28 5.32 13.92 7.71
CA GLN A 28 6.74 13.85 8.02
C GLN A 28 7.57 14.86 7.24
N GLY A 29 6.97 15.56 6.28
CA GLY A 29 7.69 16.55 5.48
C GLY A 29 8.75 15.95 4.57
N ILE A 30 8.49 14.75 4.04
CA ILE A 30 9.42 14.06 3.14
C ILE A 30 8.72 13.69 1.85
N PRO A 31 9.48 13.43 0.77
CA PRO A 31 8.87 12.96 -0.48
C PRO A 31 8.15 11.62 -0.29
N ALA A 32 7.07 11.46 -1.04
CA ALA A 32 6.23 10.27 -0.90
C ALA A 32 6.99 8.97 -1.17
N PHE A 33 7.92 8.98 -2.12
CA PHE A 33 8.65 7.75 -2.46
C PHE A 33 9.59 7.28 -1.34
N TYR A 34 9.86 8.14 -0.35
CA TYR A 34 10.64 7.73 0.81
C TYR A 34 9.82 6.82 1.73
N ILE A 35 8.49 6.94 1.70
CA ILE A 35 7.63 6.04 2.48
C ILE A 35 7.62 4.67 1.80
N PHE A 36 7.14 4.62 0.56
CA PHE A 36 7.15 3.42 -0.28
C PHE A 36 7.24 3.86 -1.74
N SER A 37 7.88 3.03 -2.57
CA SER A 37 7.88 3.26 -4.01
C SER A 37 6.53 2.88 -4.61
N ASP A 38 6.27 3.37 -5.83
CA ASP A 38 5.07 2.97 -6.55
C ASP A 38 5.05 1.46 -6.79
N LYS A 39 6.22 0.87 -7.03
CA LYS A 39 6.33 -0.57 -7.23
C LYS A 39 5.84 -1.33 -6.01
N SER A 40 6.26 -0.89 -4.82
CA SER A 40 5.82 -1.52 -3.58
C SER A 40 4.31 -1.42 -3.40
N LEU A 41 3.75 -0.24 -3.65
CA LEU A 41 2.30 -0.05 -3.53
C LEU A 41 1.54 -0.88 -4.54
N ARG A 42 2.09 -1.02 -5.75
CA ARG A 42 1.44 -1.83 -6.78
C ARG A 42 1.41 -3.30 -6.37
N GLU A 43 2.50 -3.80 -5.79
CA GLU A 43 2.51 -5.16 -5.27
C GLU A 43 1.51 -5.33 -4.13
N MET A 44 1.42 -4.35 -3.24
CA MET A 44 0.42 -4.41 -2.16
C MET A 44 -0.99 -4.49 -2.73
N ALA A 45 -1.27 -3.73 -3.78
CA ALA A 45 -2.59 -3.75 -4.40
C ALA A 45 -2.89 -5.11 -5.06
N LEU A 46 -1.87 -5.75 -5.61
CA LEU A 46 -2.04 -7.04 -6.27
C LEU A 46 -2.14 -8.19 -5.27
N GLN A 47 -1.26 -8.20 -4.27
CA GLN A 47 -1.15 -9.31 -3.34
C GLN A 47 -2.06 -9.18 -2.13
N LYS A 48 -2.47 -7.96 -1.80
CA LYS A 48 -3.40 -7.68 -0.70
C LYS A 48 -2.98 -8.37 0.60
N PRO A 49 -1.78 -8.05 1.11
CA PRO A 49 -1.31 -8.67 2.35
C PRO A 49 -2.26 -8.37 3.50
N LYS A 50 -2.52 -9.36 4.33
CA LYS A 50 -3.42 -9.22 5.47
C LYS A 50 -2.72 -9.36 6.81
N THR A 51 -1.49 -9.86 6.80
CA THR A 51 -0.71 -10.05 8.01
C THR A 51 0.64 -9.38 7.86
N GLN A 52 1.31 -9.20 8.99
CA GLN A 52 2.65 -8.62 8.97
C GLN A 52 3.63 -9.48 8.17
N ALA A 53 3.50 -10.79 8.28
CA ALA A 53 4.37 -11.71 7.53
C ALA A 53 4.17 -11.53 6.03
N GLU A 54 2.92 -11.44 5.59
CA GLU A 54 2.64 -11.22 4.17
C GLU A 54 3.14 -9.86 3.71
N PHE A 55 3.00 -8.85 4.56
CA PHE A 55 3.45 -7.49 4.23
C PHE A 55 4.96 -7.46 4.01
N LEU A 56 5.71 -8.23 4.79
CA LEU A 56 7.16 -8.28 4.64
C LEU A 56 7.60 -8.91 3.32
N ASN A 57 6.74 -9.65 2.66
CA ASN A 57 7.04 -10.25 1.36
C ASN A 57 6.94 -9.25 0.20
N ILE A 58 6.40 -8.07 0.44
CA ILE A 58 6.30 -7.05 -0.59
C ILE A 58 7.68 -6.46 -0.86
N SER A 59 8.03 -6.30 -2.13
CA SER A 59 9.31 -5.71 -2.51
C SER A 59 9.46 -4.32 -1.89
N GLY A 60 10.64 -4.05 -1.32
CA GLY A 60 10.92 -2.75 -0.74
C GLY A 60 10.42 -2.58 0.68
N VAL A 61 9.80 -3.60 1.26
CA VAL A 61 9.33 -3.56 2.64
C VAL A 61 10.27 -4.38 3.50
N GLY A 62 10.97 -3.70 4.41
CA GLY A 62 11.78 -4.37 5.42
C GLY A 62 11.18 -4.17 6.79
N GLN A 63 11.88 -4.65 7.81
CA GLN A 63 11.39 -4.55 9.19
C GLN A 63 11.15 -3.11 9.63
N ALA A 64 12.02 -2.19 9.21
CA ALA A 64 11.87 -0.79 9.60
C ALA A 64 10.58 -0.19 9.08
N LYS A 65 10.25 -0.46 7.81
CA LYS A 65 9.02 0.07 7.22
C LYS A 65 7.79 -0.63 7.76
N LEU A 66 7.90 -1.92 8.04
CA LEU A 66 6.82 -2.63 8.70
C LEU A 66 6.52 -2.00 10.06
N LYS A 67 7.56 -1.73 10.84
CA LYS A 67 7.40 -1.13 12.16
C LYS A 67 6.77 0.26 12.07
N SER A 68 7.24 1.08 11.12
CA SER A 68 6.79 2.48 11.03
C SER A 68 5.44 2.62 10.37
N TYR A 69 5.12 1.82 9.36
CA TYR A 69 3.96 2.05 8.51
C TYR A 69 3.06 0.84 8.33
N GLY A 70 3.48 -0.32 8.84
CA GLY A 70 2.77 -1.57 8.56
C GLY A 70 1.32 -1.56 9.00
N GLN A 71 1.05 -1.11 10.22
CA GLN A 71 -0.32 -1.10 10.74
C GLN A 71 -1.24 -0.22 9.90
N ILE A 72 -0.74 0.96 9.53
CA ILE A 72 -1.55 1.90 8.74
C ILE A 72 -1.87 1.31 7.38
N MET A 73 -0.86 0.74 6.71
CA MET A 73 -1.06 0.17 5.38
C MET A 73 -1.95 -1.07 5.43
N LEU A 74 -1.73 -1.95 6.41
CA LEU A 74 -2.57 -3.14 6.56
C LEU A 74 -4.01 -2.77 6.88
N ALA A 75 -4.21 -1.74 7.69
CA ALA A 75 -5.57 -1.27 7.99
C ALA A 75 -6.25 -0.74 6.73
N ALA A 76 -5.51 0.00 5.90
CA ALA A 76 -6.07 0.52 4.65
C ALA A 76 -6.48 -0.61 3.73
N ILE A 77 -5.65 -1.65 3.62
CA ILE A 77 -5.96 -2.80 2.77
C ILE A 77 -7.18 -3.55 3.31
N LYS A 78 -7.22 -3.79 4.61
CA LYS A 78 -8.35 -4.49 5.23
C LYS A 78 -9.65 -3.72 5.06
N ASN A 79 -9.60 -2.40 5.25
CA ASN A 79 -10.79 -1.57 5.09
C ASN A 79 -11.29 -1.61 3.65
N TYR A 80 -10.38 -1.57 2.69
CA TYR A 80 -10.75 -1.66 1.29
C TYR A 80 -11.44 -3.00 0.99
N LEU A 81 -10.86 -4.10 1.47
CA LEU A 81 -11.41 -5.42 1.23
C LEU A 81 -12.78 -5.59 1.90
N LYS A 82 -12.95 -4.99 3.07
CA LYS A 82 -14.22 -5.04 3.78
C LYS A 82 -15.30 -4.28 3.03
N GLU A 83 -14.96 -3.10 2.49
CA GLU A 83 -15.90 -2.32 1.69
C GLU A 83 -16.31 -3.08 0.44
N ASP A 84 -15.34 -3.71 -0.19
CA ASP A 84 -15.56 -4.43 -1.44
C ASP A 84 -16.38 -5.71 -1.22
N ALA A 85 -16.33 -6.28 -0.03
CA ALA A 85 -17.07 -7.49 0.30
C ALA A 85 -18.57 -7.23 0.44
N ASP A 86 -18.95 -6.02 0.71
CA ASP A 86 -20.35 -5.63 0.83
C ASP A 86 -20.95 -5.34 -0.53
#